data_85e49e650e14f4346258f3bc2ec2d871
#
_entry.id   85e49e650e14f4346258f3bc2ec2d871
#
_cell.length_a   1.000
_cell.length_b   1.000
_cell.length_c   1.000
_cell.angle_alpha   90.00
_cell.angle_beta   90.00
_cell.angle_gamma   90.00
#
_symmetry.space_group_name_H-M   'P 1'
#
loop_
_entity.id
_entity.type
_entity.pdbx_description
1 polymer ?
#
loop_
_entity_poly.entity_id
_entity_poly.type
_entity_poly.pdbx_seq_one_letter_code
_entity_poly.pdbx_strand_id
1 'polypeptide(L)'
;MAVKFLVEHIIQERGQKPYIIVRHLIPGQNFSMTRKSFLNDIEIMSSLTSPRTLNENGEPRFDLYIFYPIYPSDIKQFEKGMTITLTNED
;
A
#
# COMPACT_ATOMS: atom_id res chain seq x y z
N MET A 1 -8.19 13.68 8.13
CA MET A 1 -7.72 13.88 6.74
C MET A 1 -7.49 12.54 6.08
N ALA A 2 -8.04 12.33 4.90
CA ALA A 2 -7.90 11.07 4.19
C ALA A 2 -6.51 10.95 3.56
N VAL A 3 -5.87 9.80 3.71
CA VAL A 3 -4.60 9.50 3.07
C VAL A 3 -4.89 8.58 1.89
N LYS A 4 -4.48 9.00 0.69
CA LYS A 4 -4.78 8.28 -0.53
C LYS A 4 -3.52 7.78 -1.21
N PHE A 5 -3.64 6.60 -1.83
CA PHE A 5 -2.57 5.95 -2.55
C PHE A 5 -3.05 5.50 -3.92
N LEU A 6 -2.13 5.44 -4.86
CA LEU A 6 -2.35 4.84 -6.17
C LEU A 6 -1.70 3.46 -6.21
N VAL A 7 -2.45 2.45 -6.60
CA VAL A 7 -1.90 1.09 -6.74
C VAL A 7 -1.03 1.05 -8.01
N GLU A 8 0.27 0.87 -7.84
CA GLU A 8 1.21 0.79 -8.97
C GLU A 8 1.46 -0.63 -9.42
N HIS A 9 1.54 -1.58 -8.47
CA HIS A 9 1.80 -2.99 -8.78
C HIS A 9 1.04 -3.90 -7.83
N ILE A 10 0.64 -5.05 -8.35
CA ILE A 10 0.04 -6.11 -7.55
C ILE A 10 0.94 -7.33 -7.72
N ILE A 11 1.47 -7.84 -6.61
CA ILE A 11 2.42 -8.95 -6.63
C ILE A 11 1.74 -10.20 -6.08
N GLN A 12 1.63 -11.21 -6.92
CA GLN A 12 1.08 -12.51 -6.56
C GLN A 12 2.05 -13.57 -7.02
N GLU A 13 2.88 -14.04 -6.12
CA GLU A 13 3.84 -15.08 -6.42
C GLU A 13 3.46 -16.35 -5.66
N ARG A 14 3.61 -17.49 -6.33
CA ARG A 14 3.28 -18.80 -5.77
C ARG A 14 4.13 -19.07 -4.54
N GLY A 15 3.46 -19.44 -3.44
CA GLY A 15 4.15 -19.76 -2.19
C GLY A 15 4.48 -18.54 -1.33
N GLN A 16 4.09 -17.35 -1.74
CA GLN A 16 4.32 -16.13 -0.98
C GLN A 16 3.02 -15.39 -0.72
N LYS A 17 3.01 -14.60 0.35
CA LYS A 17 1.86 -13.75 0.64
C LYS A 17 1.76 -12.66 -0.42
N PRO A 18 0.57 -12.46 -1.00
CA PRO A 18 0.39 -11.39 -1.98
C PRO A 18 0.46 -10.01 -1.33
N TYR A 19 0.90 -9.03 -2.09
CA TYR A 19 0.97 -7.66 -1.61
C TYR A 19 0.80 -6.67 -2.76
N ILE A 20 0.56 -5.41 -2.39
CA ILE A 20 0.47 -4.33 -3.36
C ILE A 20 1.58 -3.33 -3.10
N ILE A 21 2.07 -2.71 -4.16
CA ILE A 21 2.98 -1.57 -4.10
C ILE A 21 2.18 -0.35 -4.48
N VAL A 22 2.14 0.65 -3.61
CA VAL A 22 1.33 1.83 -3.79
C VAL A 22 2.18 3.08 -3.73
N ARG A 23 1.73 4.13 -4.41
CA ARG A 23 2.35 5.44 -4.36
C ARG A 23 1.50 6.39 -3.53
N HIS A 24 2.12 7.08 -2.58
CA HIS A 24 1.47 8.11 -1.80
C HIS A 24 1.16 9.31 -2.71
N LEU A 25 -0.12 9.67 -2.83
CA LEU A 25 -0.55 10.69 -3.79
C LEU A 25 -0.19 12.11 -3.34
N ILE A 26 0.00 12.33 -2.04
CA ILE A 26 0.44 13.62 -1.50
C ILE A 26 1.74 13.38 -0.73
N PRO A 27 2.89 13.41 -1.41
CA PRO A 27 4.19 13.21 -0.74
C PRO A 27 4.38 14.25 0.36
N GLY A 28 4.91 13.82 1.50
CA GLY A 28 5.10 14.68 2.66
C GLY A 28 3.91 14.73 3.61
N GLN A 29 2.73 14.23 3.22
CA GLN A 29 1.60 14.09 4.14
C GLN A 29 1.94 13.02 5.18
N ASN A 30 1.86 13.37 6.45
CA ASN A 30 2.11 12.42 7.52
C ASN A 30 0.93 11.47 7.69
N PHE A 31 1.23 10.20 7.87
CA PHE A 31 0.22 9.22 8.22
C PHE A 31 0.87 8.13 9.07
N SER A 32 0.03 7.37 9.78
CA SER A 32 0.50 6.26 10.60
C SER A 32 -0.47 5.10 10.46
N MET A 33 0.03 3.91 10.80
CA MET A 33 -0.78 2.72 10.88
C MET A 33 -1.24 2.55 12.33
N THR A 34 -2.48 2.18 12.51
CA THR A 34 -3.01 1.86 13.84
C THR A 34 -3.19 0.35 13.97
N ARG A 35 -3.77 -0.07 15.07
CA ARG A 35 -3.99 -1.49 15.36
C ARG A 35 -4.78 -2.18 14.25
N LYS A 36 -5.75 -1.47 13.68
CA LYS A 36 -6.51 -1.93 12.52
C LYS A 36 -6.48 -0.86 11.44
N SER A 37 -6.01 -1.23 10.29
CA SER A 37 -5.93 -0.32 9.14
C SER A 37 -6.60 -0.95 7.93
N PHE A 38 -7.24 -0.12 7.12
CA PHE A 38 -8.01 -0.57 5.96
C PHE A 38 -7.66 0.28 4.75
N LEU A 39 -7.66 -0.37 3.58
CA LEU A 39 -7.59 0.32 2.29
C LEU A 39 -8.90 0.02 1.56
N ASN A 40 -9.75 1.03 1.38
CA ASN A 40 -11.10 0.86 0.79
C ASN A 40 -11.89 -0.26 1.47
N ASP A 41 -11.89 -0.26 2.80
CA ASP A 41 -12.58 -1.27 3.63
C ASP A 41 -11.94 -2.67 3.60
N ILE A 42 -10.79 -2.83 2.97
CA ILE A 42 -10.05 -4.09 2.97
C ILE A 42 -9.00 -4.01 4.06
N GLU A 43 -9.10 -4.88 5.05
CA GLU A 43 -8.16 -4.87 6.17
C GLU A 43 -6.76 -5.28 5.71
N ILE A 44 -5.75 -4.50 6.13
CA ILE A 44 -4.36 -4.75 5.80
C ILE A 44 -3.55 -4.91 7.08
N MET A 45 -2.38 -5.53 6.96
CA MET A 45 -1.44 -5.66 8.08
C MET A 45 -0.94 -4.28 8.49
N SER A 46 -0.88 -4.04 9.79
CA SER A 46 -0.46 -2.74 10.36
C SER A 46 1.06 -2.65 10.37
N SER A 47 1.67 -2.73 9.20
CA SER A 47 3.10 -2.57 9.04
C SER A 47 3.38 -1.60 7.90
N LEU A 48 4.36 -0.75 8.07
CA LEU A 48 4.73 0.24 7.07
C LEU A 48 6.10 -0.14 6.52
N THR A 49 6.11 -0.57 5.26
CA THR A 49 7.33 -0.99 4.58
C THR A 49 7.43 -0.29 3.25
N SER A 50 8.63 0.15 2.90
CA SER A 50 8.91 0.78 1.61
C SER A 50 9.79 -0.13 0.77
N PRO A 51 9.45 -0.32 -0.52
CA PRO A 51 10.33 -1.05 -1.41
C PRO A 51 11.57 -0.23 -1.74
N ARG A 52 12.69 -0.89 -1.96
CA ARG A 52 13.92 -0.24 -2.39
C ARG A 52 13.88 -0.09 -3.91
N THR A 53 13.43 1.06 -4.36
CA THR A 53 13.24 1.36 -5.77
C THR A 53 13.91 2.68 -6.10
N LEU A 54 14.50 2.76 -7.28
CA LEU A 54 15.11 3.99 -7.78
C LEU A 54 14.21 4.62 -8.83
N ASN A 55 14.25 5.95 -8.93
CA ASN A 55 13.59 6.66 -10.00
C ASN A 55 14.46 6.65 -11.26
N GLU A 56 14.03 7.33 -12.33
CA GLU A 56 14.75 7.35 -13.61
C GLU A 56 16.16 7.95 -13.49
N ASN A 57 16.39 8.77 -12.50
CA ASN A 57 17.68 9.43 -12.27
C ASN A 57 18.58 8.62 -11.31
N GLY A 58 18.17 7.42 -10.91
CA GLY A 58 18.93 6.60 -9.98
C GLY A 58 18.82 7.02 -8.53
N GLU A 59 17.87 7.88 -8.20
CA GLU A 59 17.64 8.33 -6.83
C GLU A 59 16.59 7.45 -6.13
N PRO A 60 16.71 7.21 -4.80
CA PRO A 60 15.72 6.44 -4.07
C PRO A 60 14.35 7.09 -4.11
N ARG A 61 13.30 6.27 -4.24
CA ARG A 61 11.92 6.73 -4.15
C ARG A 61 11.43 6.53 -2.73
N PHE A 62 10.89 7.61 -2.13
CA PHE A 62 10.37 7.60 -0.77
C PHE A 62 8.85 7.70 -0.72
N ASP A 63 8.18 7.67 -1.88
CA ASP A 63 6.73 7.79 -2.00
C ASP A 63 6.03 6.45 -2.17
N LEU A 64 6.77 5.34 -2.18
CA LEU A 64 6.23 4.00 -2.36
C LEU A 64 6.14 3.23 -1.04
N TYR A 65 5.09 2.45 -0.90
CA TYR A 65 4.86 1.60 0.26
C TYR A 65 4.35 0.23 -0.16
N ILE A 66 4.58 -0.77 0.68
CA ILE A 66 4.10 -2.13 0.50
C ILE A 66 3.03 -2.40 1.54
N PHE A 67 1.86 -2.88 1.10
CA PHE A 67 0.79 -3.29 2.00
C PHE A 67 0.37 -4.71 1.70
N TYR A 68 0.12 -5.48 2.76
CA TYR A 68 -0.34 -6.86 2.69
C TYR A 68 -1.77 -6.93 3.20
N PRO A 69 -2.73 -7.47 2.43
CA PRO A 69 -4.06 -7.73 3.00
C PRO A 69 -3.97 -8.80 4.08
N ILE A 70 -4.80 -8.66 5.12
CA ILE A 70 -4.86 -9.66 6.19
C ILE A 70 -5.28 -11.01 5.62
N TYR A 71 -6.26 -11.00 4.72
CA TYR A 71 -6.73 -12.19 4.04
C TYR A 71 -6.15 -12.20 2.62
N PRO A 72 -5.28 -13.18 2.29
CA PRO A 72 -4.63 -13.18 0.96
C PRO A 72 -5.60 -13.15 -0.22
N SER A 73 -6.81 -13.71 -0.08
CA SER A 73 -7.80 -13.68 -1.14
C SER A 73 -8.29 -12.27 -1.47
N ASP A 74 -8.13 -11.31 -0.56
CA ASP A 74 -8.54 -9.93 -0.80
C ASP A 74 -7.65 -9.20 -1.81
N ILE A 75 -6.52 -9.80 -2.19
CA ILE A 75 -5.66 -9.21 -3.22
C ILE A 75 -6.42 -9.01 -4.54
N LYS A 76 -7.43 -9.81 -4.79
CA LYS A 76 -8.24 -9.73 -6.01
C LYS A 76 -9.11 -8.48 -6.07
N GLN A 77 -9.29 -7.80 -4.96
CA GLN A 77 -10.08 -6.58 -4.90
C GLN A 77 -9.28 -5.33 -5.27
N PHE A 78 -7.97 -5.47 -5.43
CA PHE A 78 -7.11 -4.38 -5.86
C PHE A 78 -6.84 -4.48 -7.36
N GLU A 79 -6.78 -3.32 -8.03
CA GLU A 79 -6.47 -3.24 -9.44
C GLU A 79 -5.38 -2.19 -9.65
N LYS A 80 -4.46 -2.48 -10.58
CA LYS A 80 -3.43 -1.53 -10.94
C LYS A 80 -4.08 -0.24 -11.47
N GLY A 81 -3.64 0.90 -10.94
CA GLY A 81 -4.16 2.21 -11.34
C GLY A 81 -5.33 2.70 -10.50
N MET A 82 -5.87 1.86 -9.60
CA MET A 82 -6.96 2.34 -8.75
C MET A 82 -6.42 3.22 -7.62
N THR A 83 -7.24 4.15 -7.17
CA THR A 83 -6.96 4.97 -6.00
C THR A 83 -7.62 4.33 -4.78
N ILE A 84 -6.86 4.20 -3.70
CA ILE A 84 -7.33 3.62 -2.45
C ILE A 84 -7.16 4.62 -1.32
N THR A 85 -8.03 4.54 -0.33
CA THR A 85 -8.01 5.44 0.83
C THR A 85 -7.70 4.64 2.09
N LEU A 86 -6.71 5.12 2.84
CA LEU A 86 -6.34 4.52 4.12
C LEU A 86 -7.27 5.05 5.21
N THR A 87 -7.86 4.13 5.96
CA THR A 87 -8.61 4.44 7.17
C THR A 87 -8.09 3.59 8.31
N ASN A 88 -8.10 4.15 9.51
CA ASN A 88 -7.61 3.49 10.70
C ASN A 88 -8.72 3.37 11.74
N GLU A 89 -8.73 2.23 12.43
CA GLU A 89 -9.56 2.03 13.63
C GLU A 89 -8.65 1.81 14.83
N ASP A 90 -9.03 2.40 15.94
CA ASP A 90 -8.30 2.22 17.19
C ASP A 90 -8.75 0.96 17.94
#